data_29f663d9a254f5ae46ac55a5cd45760e
#
_entry.id   29f663d9a254f5ae46ac55a5cd45760e
#
_cell.length_a   1.000
_cell.length_b   1.000
_cell.length_c   1.000
_cell.angle_alpha   90.00
_cell.angle_beta   90.00
_cell.angle_gamma   90.00
#
_symmetry.space_group_name_H-M   'P 1'
#
loop_
_entity.id
_entity.type
_entity.pdbx_description
1 polymer ?
#
loop_
_entity_poly.entity_id
_entity_poly.type
_entity_poly.pdbx_seq_one_letter_code
_entity_poly.pdbx_strand_id
1 'polypeptide(L)'
;MKQRGSFFVPPELTKNIHIVWFKRDLRLRDHEPLTHALKFAAAAGHSVLLLHIFEPSNLRHPTTANRHLQFRWQAWTSMQKEVAELGWPVSVEAIQADALDCFEWLSEECAIHGIYSYEETGLRHTYDRDKALQLWCDRKKIRWFET
;
A
#
# COMPACT_ATOMS: atom_id res chain seq x y z
N MET A 1 -12.30 -6.02 3.09
CA MET A 1 -10.88 -6.13 3.49
C MET A 1 -10.41 -7.56 3.36
N LYS A 2 -9.28 -7.78 2.72
CA LYS A 2 -8.72 -9.13 2.53
C LYS A 2 -7.71 -9.45 3.63
N GLN A 3 -7.63 -10.74 3.97
CA GLN A 3 -6.61 -11.27 4.88
C GLN A 3 -5.61 -12.10 4.07
N ARG A 4 -4.43 -12.36 4.63
CA ARG A 4 -3.34 -13.06 3.95
C ARG A 4 -3.80 -14.35 3.25
N GLY A 5 -4.58 -15.18 3.91
CA GLY A 5 -5.03 -16.47 3.36
C GLY A 5 -6.12 -16.38 2.29
N SER A 6 -6.71 -15.20 2.09
CA SER A 6 -7.81 -14.99 1.15
C SER A 6 -7.44 -14.07 -0.02
N PHE A 7 -6.19 -13.62 -0.08
CA PHE A 7 -5.75 -12.71 -1.14
C PHE A 7 -5.64 -13.46 -2.47
N PHE A 8 -6.21 -12.87 -3.48
CA PHE A 8 -6.11 -13.36 -4.85
C PHE A 8 -5.49 -12.24 -5.69
N VAL A 9 -4.35 -12.52 -6.31
CA VAL A 9 -3.71 -11.57 -7.22
C VAL A 9 -4.53 -11.56 -8.51
N PRO A 10 -5.18 -10.43 -8.86
CA PRO A 10 -5.93 -10.37 -10.11
C PRO A 10 -5.05 -10.66 -11.32
N PRO A 11 -5.55 -11.33 -12.36
CA PRO A 11 -4.77 -11.59 -13.57
C PRO A 11 -4.26 -10.31 -14.24
N GLU A 12 -4.93 -9.19 -14.02
CA GLU A 12 -4.54 -7.87 -14.52
C GLU A 12 -3.29 -7.33 -13.83
N LEU A 13 -3.01 -7.78 -12.60
CA LEU A 13 -1.72 -7.53 -11.97
C LEU A 13 -0.71 -8.44 -12.64
N THR A 14 -0.13 -7.94 -13.70
CA THR A 14 0.95 -8.63 -14.38
C THR A 14 2.12 -8.81 -13.43
N LYS A 15 3.10 -9.62 -13.83
CA LYS A 15 4.26 -9.97 -13.01
C LYS A 15 5.03 -8.77 -12.44
N ASN A 16 4.90 -7.58 -13.08
CA ASN A 16 5.68 -6.38 -12.75
C ASN A 16 4.75 -5.32 -12.20
N ILE A 17 4.91 -4.95 -10.93
CA ILE A 17 4.04 -3.99 -10.27
C ILE A 17 4.81 -2.87 -9.58
N HIS A 18 4.14 -1.73 -9.46
CA HIS A 18 4.50 -0.63 -8.58
C HIS A 18 3.41 -0.51 -7.53
N ILE A 19 3.78 -0.36 -6.27
CA ILE A 19 2.83 -0.31 -5.16
C ILE A 19 2.79 1.10 -4.58
N VAL A 20 1.61 1.70 -4.53
CA VAL A 20 1.38 2.93 -3.77
C VAL A 20 0.81 2.51 -2.42
N TRP A 21 1.59 2.69 -1.37
CA TRP A 21 1.18 2.34 -0.02
C TRP A 21 0.58 3.55 0.68
N PHE A 22 -0.74 3.54 0.78
CA PHE A 22 -1.49 4.58 1.48
C PHE A 22 -1.50 4.27 2.98
N LYS A 23 -0.97 5.17 3.77
CA LYS A 23 -0.92 5.05 5.24
C LYS A 23 -2.05 5.85 5.88
N ARG A 24 -1.85 7.16 6.05
CA ARG A 24 -2.87 8.06 6.61
C ARG A 24 -3.47 9.00 5.58
N ASP A 25 -2.86 9.09 4.45
CA ASP A 25 -3.09 10.03 3.36
C ASP A 25 -4.09 9.48 2.33
N LEU A 26 -5.26 9.08 2.78
CA LEU A 26 -6.27 8.37 1.97
C LEU A 26 -6.99 9.33 1.02
N ARG A 27 -6.27 9.76 -0.02
CA ARG A 27 -6.79 10.64 -1.07
C ARG A 27 -6.07 10.38 -2.39
N LEU A 28 -6.72 10.71 -3.50
CA LEU A 28 -6.15 10.59 -4.84
C LEU A 28 -5.56 11.91 -5.34
N ARG A 29 -6.04 13.05 -4.84
CA ARG A 29 -5.58 14.36 -5.28
C ARG A 29 -4.37 14.82 -4.46
N ASP A 30 -3.49 15.58 -5.10
CA ASP A 30 -2.27 16.11 -4.46
C ASP A 30 -1.53 15.02 -3.70
N HIS A 31 -1.31 13.88 -4.37
CA HIS A 31 -0.65 12.72 -3.79
C HIS A 31 0.62 12.41 -4.59
N GLU A 32 1.74 12.89 -4.09
CA GLU A 32 3.01 12.79 -4.78
C GLU A 32 3.46 11.35 -5.01
N PRO A 33 3.40 10.44 -4.02
CA PRO A 33 3.74 9.04 -4.24
C PRO A 33 2.92 8.39 -5.35
N LEU A 34 1.62 8.68 -5.42
CA LEU A 34 0.76 8.16 -6.48
C LEU A 34 1.19 8.69 -7.85
N THR A 35 1.48 9.97 -7.95
CA THR A 35 1.93 10.60 -9.19
C THR A 35 3.21 9.94 -9.70
N HIS A 36 4.19 9.72 -8.83
CA HIS A 36 5.45 9.07 -9.19
C HIS A 36 5.23 7.62 -9.65
N ALA A 37 4.42 6.86 -8.92
CA ALA A 37 4.14 5.47 -9.26
C ALA A 37 3.48 5.34 -10.64
N LEU A 38 2.47 6.16 -10.90
CA LEU A 38 1.77 6.15 -12.20
C LEU A 38 2.72 6.50 -13.34
N LYS A 39 3.59 7.48 -13.14
CA LYS A 39 4.57 7.91 -14.14
C LYS A 39 5.57 6.79 -14.46
N PHE A 40 6.18 6.19 -13.43
CA PHE A 40 7.17 5.15 -13.64
C PHE A 40 6.56 3.88 -14.21
N ALA A 41 5.37 3.50 -13.73
CA ALA A 41 4.68 2.32 -14.24
C ALA A 41 4.29 2.50 -15.71
N ALA A 42 3.77 3.66 -16.10
CA ALA A 42 3.39 3.94 -17.48
C ALA A 42 4.60 3.88 -18.41
N ALA A 43 5.73 4.43 -18.00
CA ALA A 43 6.96 4.42 -18.81
C ALA A 43 7.50 3.00 -19.03
N ALA A 44 7.31 2.10 -18.08
CA ALA A 44 7.82 0.73 -18.14
C ALA A 44 6.78 -0.29 -18.63
N GLY A 45 5.52 0.09 -18.79
CA GLY A 45 4.44 -0.83 -19.11
C GLY A 45 4.08 -1.76 -17.95
N HIS A 46 4.27 -1.31 -16.73
CA HIS A 46 3.98 -2.08 -15.51
C HIS A 46 2.59 -1.74 -14.95
N SER A 47 2.08 -2.62 -14.10
CA SER A 47 0.82 -2.41 -13.38
C SER A 47 1.03 -1.60 -12.09
N VAL A 48 -0.03 -0.96 -11.61
CA VAL A 48 -0.02 -0.22 -10.34
C VAL A 48 -1.04 -0.83 -9.38
N LEU A 49 -0.59 -1.07 -8.16
CA LEU A 49 -1.44 -1.51 -7.05
C LEU A 49 -1.55 -0.38 -6.02
N LEU A 50 -2.77 0.09 -5.78
CA LEU A 50 -3.07 0.99 -4.67
C LEU A 50 -3.38 0.14 -3.46
N LEU A 51 -2.59 0.27 -2.41
CA LEU A 51 -2.62 -0.63 -1.26
C LEU A 51 -2.82 0.14 0.04
N HIS A 52 -3.74 -0.33 0.86
CA HIS A 52 -3.85 0.10 2.25
C HIS A 52 -3.78 -1.12 3.15
N ILE A 53 -2.95 -1.05 4.19
CA ILE A 53 -2.72 -2.16 5.11
C ILE A 53 -3.28 -1.79 6.47
N PHE A 54 -4.23 -2.60 6.95
CA PHE A 54 -4.73 -2.53 8.30
C PHE A 54 -3.91 -3.50 9.15
N GLU A 55 -2.92 -2.96 9.86
CA GLU A 55 -1.99 -3.78 10.63
C GLU A 55 -2.60 -4.20 11.96
N PRO A 56 -2.63 -5.50 12.30
CA PRO A 56 -3.17 -5.97 13.59
C PRO A 56 -2.46 -5.34 14.78
N SER A 57 -1.15 -5.13 14.72
CA SER A 57 -0.39 -4.45 15.76
C SER A 57 -0.87 -3.02 15.97
N ASN A 58 -1.17 -2.30 14.90
CA ASN A 58 -1.69 -0.94 14.95
C ASN A 58 -3.15 -0.91 15.44
N LEU A 59 -3.96 -1.89 15.03
CA LEU A 59 -5.36 -2.01 15.48
C LEU A 59 -5.49 -2.27 16.96
N ARG A 60 -4.53 -2.97 17.55
CA ARG A 60 -4.49 -3.29 18.98
C ARG A 60 -3.80 -2.21 19.82
N HIS A 61 -3.23 -1.20 19.19
CA HIS A 61 -2.54 -0.13 19.91
C HIS A 61 -3.54 0.72 20.71
N PRO A 62 -3.24 1.07 21.97
CA PRO A 62 -4.21 1.80 22.83
C PRO A 62 -4.61 3.18 22.32
N THR A 63 -3.84 3.78 21.41
CA THR A 63 -4.19 5.07 20.81
C THR A 63 -5.15 4.95 19.61
N THR A 64 -5.46 3.73 19.17
CA THR A 64 -6.35 3.49 18.04
C THR A 64 -7.78 3.33 18.52
N ALA A 65 -8.67 4.24 18.14
CA ALA A 65 -10.10 4.18 18.46
C ALA A 65 -10.89 3.55 17.31
N ASN A 66 -12.01 2.86 17.64
CA ASN A 66 -12.88 2.23 16.63
C ASN A 66 -13.38 3.22 15.59
N ARG A 67 -13.70 4.46 15.98
CA ARG A 67 -14.13 5.50 15.05
C ARG A 67 -13.05 5.85 14.02
N HIS A 68 -11.76 5.77 14.40
CA HIS A 68 -10.65 5.99 13.47
C HIS A 68 -10.55 4.89 12.44
N LEU A 69 -10.82 3.65 12.84
CA LEU A 69 -10.86 2.51 11.91
C LEU A 69 -12.01 2.64 10.94
N GLN A 70 -13.20 3.01 11.42
CA GLN A 70 -14.34 3.26 10.55
C GLN A 70 -14.06 4.38 9.56
N PHE A 71 -13.47 5.48 10.03
CA PHE A 71 -13.11 6.60 9.18
C PHE A 71 -12.13 6.17 8.07
N ARG A 72 -11.10 5.43 8.42
CA ARG A 72 -10.13 4.92 7.45
C ARG A 72 -10.78 3.99 6.44
N TRP A 73 -11.64 3.10 6.89
CA TRP A 73 -12.36 2.19 6.02
C TRP A 73 -13.28 2.94 5.07
N GLN A 74 -14.03 3.91 5.56
CA GLN A 74 -14.90 4.75 4.74
C GLN A 74 -14.11 5.57 3.72
N ALA A 75 -12.99 6.15 4.14
CA ALA A 75 -12.12 6.90 3.25
C ALA A 75 -11.56 6.01 2.13
N TRP A 76 -11.13 4.80 2.48
CA TRP A 76 -10.62 3.83 1.51
C TRP A 76 -11.68 3.39 0.52
N THR A 77 -12.88 3.06 0.98
CA THR A 77 -13.97 2.66 0.09
C THR A 77 -14.41 3.80 -0.82
N SER A 78 -14.38 5.04 -0.35
CA SER A 78 -14.63 6.22 -1.18
C SER A 78 -13.57 6.39 -2.26
N MET A 79 -12.30 6.18 -1.93
CA MET A 79 -11.22 6.19 -2.93
C MET A 79 -11.39 5.09 -3.97
N GLN A 80 -11.73 3.90 -3.53
CA GLN A 80 -11.95 2.77 -4.41
C GLN A 80 -13.07 3.05 -5.42
N LYS A 81 -14.16 3.66 -4.95
CA LYS A 81 -15.27 4.08 -5.80
C LYS A 81 -14.82 5.16 -6.79
N GLU A 82 -14.06 6.15 -6.33
CA GLU A 82 -13.55 7.21 -7.19
C GLU A 82 -12.65 6.67 -8.30
N VAL A 83 -11.75 5.74 -7.98
CA VAL A 83 -10.89 5.07 -8.96
C VAL A 83 -11.74 4.36 -10.01
N ALA A 84 -12.77 3.64 -9.59
CA ALA A 84 -13.67 2.94 -10.51
C ALA A 84 -14.41 3.92 -11.42
N GLU A 85 -14.89 5.03 -10.89
CA GLU A 85 -15.57 6.08 -11.66
C GLU A 85 -14.66 6.77 -12.67
N LEU A 86 -13.37 6.96 -12.30
CA LEU A 86 -12.38 7.55 -13.20
C LEU A 86 -11.90 6.57 -14.27
N GLY A 87 -12.16 5.28 -14.09
CA GLY A 87 -11.75 4.25 -15.03
C GLY A 87 -10.24 4.05 -15.11
N TRP A 88 -9.52 4.31 -14.01
CA TRP A 88 -8.07 4.12 -13.98
C TRP A 88 -7.72 2.64 -14.06
N PRO A 89 -6.71 2.27 -14.87
CA PRO A 89 -6.27 0.88 -15.00
C PRO A 89 -5.34 0.48 -13.84
N VAL A 90 -5.82 0.58 -12.62
CA VAL A 90 -5.09 0.24 -11.40
C VAL A 90 -5.89 -0.74 -10.56
N SER A 91 -5.18 -1.56 -9.77
CA SER A 91 -5.81 -2.43 -8.78
C SER A 91 -5.86 -1.71 -7.44
N VAL A 92 -6.91 -1.94 -6.67
CA VAL A 92 -7.14 -1.28 -5.37
C VAL A 92 -7.45 -2.36 -4.34
N GLU A 93 -6.60 -2.50 -3.33
CA GLU A 93 -6.74 -3.54 -2.33
C GLU A 93 -6.52 -3.01 -0.91
N ALA A 94 -7.34 -3.48 0.02
CA ALA A 94 -7.15 -3.31 1.46
C ALA A 94 -6.86 -4.68 2.06
N ILE A 95 -5.79 -4.77 2.84
CA ILE A 95 -5.32 -6.04 3.40
C ILE A 95 -5.16 -5.89 4.90
N GLN A 96 -5.57 -6.92 5.64
CA GLN A 96 -5.30 -7.00 7.08
C GLN A 96 -4.12 -7.93 7.31
N ALA A 97 -2.96 -7.34 7.60
CA ALA A 97 -1.72 -8.06 7.87
C ALA A 97 -0.70 -7.08 8.44
N ASP A 98 0.38 -7.57 9.01
CA ASP A 98 1.53 -6.72 9.27
C ASP A 98 2.22 -6.38 7.95
N ALA A 99 2.75 -5.17 7.84
CA ALA A 99 3.26 -4.65 6.57
C ALA A 99 4.35 -5.54 5.96
N LEU A 100 5.31 -5.99 6.76
CA LEU A 100 6.38 -6.87 6.27
C LEU A 100 5.84 -8.17 5.69
N ASP A 101 4.89 -8.80 6.38
CA ASP A 101 4.26 -10.03 5.89
C ASP A 101 3.54 -9.80 4.57
N CYS A 102 2.84 -8.67 4.47
CA CYS A 102 2.12 -8.29 3.27
C CYS A 102 3.06 -8.12 2.07
N PHE A 103 4.14 -7.36 2.25
CA PHE A 103 5.10 -7.11 1.17
C PHE A 103 5.88 -8.37 0.80
N GLU A 104 6.28 -9.18 1.78
CA GLU A 104 6.95 -10.46 1.51
C GLU A 104 6.08 -11.35 0.62
N TRP A 105 4.84 -11.48 0.99
CA TRP A 105 3.89 -12.28 0.25
C TRP A 105 3.62 -11.73 -1.16
N LEU A 106 3.45 -10.40 -1.30
CA LEU A 106 3.30 -9.79 -2.62
C LEU A 106 4.54 -10.02 -3.48
N SER A 107 5.74 -10.03 -2.88
CA SER A 107 7.00 -10.27 -3.61
C SER A 107 7.14 -11.69 -4.10
N GLU A 108 6.44 -12.66 -3.49
CA GLU A 108 6.38 -14.04 -3.96
C GLU A 108 5.51 -14.18 -5.20
N GLU A 109 4.46 -13.35 -5.30
CA GLU A 109 3.48 -13.42 -6.38
C GLU A 109 3.83 -12.51 -7.56
N CYS A 110 4.49 -11.41 -7.31
CA CYS A 110 4.78 -10.37 -8.31
C CYS A 110 6.21 -9.86 -8.15
N ALA A 111 6.77 -9.33 -9.23
CA ALA A 111 8.01 -8.54 -9.16
C ALA A 111 7.66 -7.10 -8.80
N ILE A 112 8.05 -6.68 -7.61
CA ILE A 112 7.81 -5.32 -7.12
C ILE A 112 8.94 -4.43 -7.58
N HIS A 113 8.65 -3.46 -8.45
CA HIS A 113 9.64 -2.54 -9.01
C HIS A 113 9.79 -1.26 -8.19
N GLY A 114 8.83 -0.95 -7.35
CA GLY A 114 8.89 0.21 -6.46
C GLY A 114 7.75 0.22 -5.48
N ILE A 115 8.02 0.77 -4.30
CA ILE A 115 7.02 1.06 -3.28
C ILE A 115 7.05 2.57 -3.08
N TYR A 116 5.90 3.20 -3.06
CA TYR A 116 5.76 4.65 -3.00
C TYR A 116 4.83 5.01 -1.84
N SER A 117 5.32 5.83 -0.91
CA SER A 117 4.52 6.25 0.24
C SER A 117 4.99 7.60 0.76
N TYR A 118 4.14 8.23 1.56
CA TYR A 118 4.59 9.33 2.41
C TYR A 118 5.35 8.78 3.61
N GLU A 119 6.28 9.56 4.12
CA GLU A 119 6.93 9.27 5.39
C GLU A 119 5.89 9.38 6.50
N GLU A 120 5.90 8.41 7.41
CA GLU A 120 5.01 8.44 8.57
C GLU A 120 5.80 8.74 9.82
N THR A 121 5.38 9.79 10.54
CA THR A 121 6.06 10.25 11.74
C THR A 121 5.12 10.19 12.94
N GLY A 122 5.69 10.20 14.13
CA GLY A 122 4.97 10.42 15.38
C GLY A 122 4.82 9.21 16.31
N LEU A 123 4.75 7.98 15.80
CA LEU A 123 4.61 6.79 16.63
C LEU A 123 5.83 5.88 16.52
N ARG A 124 6.34 5.42 17.65
CA ARG A 124 7.54 4.58 17.69
C ARG A 124 7.34 3.26 16.96
N HIS A 125 6.21 2.60 17.11
CA HIS A 125 5.97 1.30 16.46
C HIS A 125 5.91 1.42 14.94
N THR A 126 5.42 2.54 14.38
CA THR A 126 5.44 2.78 12.95
C THR A 126 6.87 3.08 12.47
N TYR A 127 7.66 3.78 13.27
CA TYR A 127 9.06 4.02 12.97
C TYR A 127 9.86 2.72 12.91
N ASP A 128 9.71 1.84 13.90
CA ASP A 128 10.39 0.55 13.93
C ASP A 128 9.96 -0.34 12.76
N ARG A 129 8.67 -0.32 12.43
CA ARG A 129 8.13 -1.01 11.25
C ARG A 129 8.79 -0.50 9.97
N ASP A 130 8.88 0.80 9.81
CA ASP A 130 9.44 1.40 8.60
C ASP A 130 10.94 1.12 8.47
N LYS A 131 11.68 1.10 9.57
CA LYS A 131 13.09 0.68 9.56
C LYS A 131 13.24 -0.78 9.13
N ALA A 132 12.41 -1.67 9.66
CA ALA A 132 12.42 -3.08 9.29
C ALA A 132 12.07 -3.27 7.81
N LEU A 133 11.09 -2.52 7.31
CA LEU A 133 10.71 -2.56 5.91
C LEU A 133 11.83 -2.04 5.00
N GLN A 134 12.54 -0.99 5.41
CA GLN A 134 13.68 -0.48 4.62
C GLN A 134 14.77 -1.55 4.48
N LEU A 135 15.10 -2.23 5.56
CA LEU A 135 16.07 -3.33 5.52
C LEU A 135 15.61 -4.47 4.61
N TRP A 136 14.33 -4.79 4.66
CA TRP A 136 13.73 -5.80 3.78
C TRP A 136 13.82 -5.37 2.30
N CYS A 137 13.50 -4.12 2.00
CA CYS A 137 13.62 -3.55 0.65
C CYS A 137 15.06 -3.64 0.15
N ASP A 138 16.03 -3.32 0.99
CA ASP A 138 17.46 -3.37 0.65
C ASP A 138 17.88 -4.81 0.31
N ARG A 139 17.45 -5.79 1.11
CA ARG A 139 17.73 -7.21 0.83
C ARG A 139 17.12 -7.70 -0.46
N LYS A 140 15.90 -7.27 -0.75
CA LYS A 140 15.14 -7.66 -1.96
C LYS A 140 15.52 -6.83 -3.18
N LYS A 141 16.32 -5.78 -3.01
CA LYS A 141 16.69 -4.82 -4.07
C LYS A 141 15.46 -4.13 -4.65
N ILE A 142 14.51 -3.80 -3.79
CA ILE A 142 13.29 -3.04 -4.13
C ILE A 142 13.50 -1.60 -3.67
N ARG A 143 13.22 -0.65 -4.55
CA ARG A 143 13.30 0.77 -4.19
C ARG A 143 12.04 1.20 -3.45
N TRP A 144 12.23 1.88 -2.34
CA TRP A 144 11.14 2.49 -1.58
C TRP A 144 11.30 4.00 -1.64
N PHE A 145 10.34 4.65 -2.29
CA PHE A 145 10.31 6.11 -2.45
C PHE A 145 9.41 6.70 -1.37
N GLU A 146 10.03 7.26 -0.34
CA GLU A 146 9.32 8.04 0.68
C GLU A 146 9.39 9.52 0.33
N THR A 147 8.27 10.21 0.51
CA THR A 147 8.16 11.65 0.25
C THR A 147 7.91 12.43 1.53
#